data_0b874ac2ced0eb20fd4ab9f844ae4c08
#
_entry.id   0b874ac2ced0eb20fd4ab9f844ae4c08
#
_cell.length_a   1.000
_cell.length_b   1.000
_cell.length_c   1.000
_cell.angle_alpha   90.00
_cell.angle_beta   90.00
_cell.angle_gamma   90.00
#
_symmetry.space_group_name_H-M   'P 1'
#
loop_
_entity.id
_entity.type
_entity.pdbx_description
1 polymer ?
#
loop_
_entity_poly.entity_id
_entity_poly.type
_entity_poly.pdbx_seq_one_letter_code
_entity_poly.pdbx_strand_id
1 'polypeptide(L)'
;MRKWIALACCLALIGMTIVACGGGGGKADRQTGQAGGSASPGGNTSGAANGQPDEPEEVTISIYYPLPDQTEARRLEDDKIRRFREKYPHVNIVKSDWHYSVEEIGLKMAANEAPTFFNTWATEAKFLVEKGWAADITELWNQYPYKDQINPILANQFIIDGRVYGIPQKGYTTSVVLNKKLLDDKGVPVPDYDWTWEDMLRTARAVAEPEKGIAGIAPMGKGNEAGWNWTNFLFEAGGDIQEVKDGKVTAVFNSEAGLKALELYHRLRWEANAIPQDWALNWGEAVGAFSQGRTAMVIAGAEGPLDQALNQGGMLPENVLTFPMPAYEKGGRHIGVLGGDWLVINPNATPAEQKAAFDYITFDYFTDDYLESLERDIQARQAEGKYFVPPQFNYFDSNSEYGRKVQAIFDKYDNVYKYDPESTRLLDGKPEAQYHTQDYYAVMTNVIQKVFSEKDVDLKKELDAAAALVQADYFDKIVLE
;
A
#
# COMPACT_ATOMS: atom_id res chain seq x y z
N MET A 1 -18.31 18.16 -49.25
CA MET A 1 -17.07 18.30 -50.05
C MET A 1 -15.95 17.57 -49.34
N ARG A 2 -15.43 16.60 -50.04
CA ARG A 2 -14.36 15.65 -49.73
C ARG A 2 -13.05 16.31 -49.31
N LYS A 3 -12.31 15.73 -48.36
CA LYS A 3 -10.90 15.31 -48.60
C LYS A 3 -10.43 14.36 -47.50
N TRP A 4 -10.22 13.13 -47.88
CA TRP A 4 -9.44 12.07 -47.28
C TRP A 4 -7.95 12.41 -47.43
N ILE A 5 -7.14 12.16 -46.41
CA ILE A 5 -5.71 11.88 -46.61
C ILE A 5 -5.37 10.67 -45.75
N ALA A 6 -5.09 9.58 -46.45
CA ALA A 6 -4.43 8.40 -45.96
C ALA A 6 -2.91 8.66 -45.90
N LEU A 7 -2.21 8.20 -44.89
CA LEU A 7 -0.74 8.09 -44.95
C LEU A 7 -0.33 6.68 -44.49
N ALA A 8 0.48 6.09 -45.35
CA ALA A 8 0.87 4.71 -45.40
C ALA A 8 2.00 4.34 -44.44
N CYS A 9 2.02 3.04 -44.10
CA CYS A 9 3.10 2.29 -43.47
C CYS A 9 4.44 2.44 -44.21
N CYS A 10 5.52 2.55 -43.44
CA CYS A 10 6.87 2.13 -43.85
C CYS A 10 7.46 1.20 -42.79
N LEU A 11 7.44 -0.08 -43.10
CA LEU A 11 8.29 -1.14 -42.54
C LEU A 11 9.72 -0.93 -43.05
N ALA A 12 10.69 -0.87 -42.17
CA ALA A 12 12.11 -1.04 -42.50
C ALA A 12 12.68 -2.20 -41.64
N LEU A 13 12.81 -3.33 -42.30
CA LEU A 13 13.65 -4.46 -41.96
C LEU A 13 15.12 -4.06 -42.12
N ILE A 14 15.95 -4.21 -41.05
CA ILE A 14 17.41 -4.26 -41.21
C ILE A 14 17.89 -5.57 -40.64
N GLY A 15 18.55 -6.32 -41.49
CA GLY A 15 18.99 -7.68 -41.29
C GLY A 15 20.25 -7.80 -40.44
N MET A 16 20.36 -9.01 -39.85
CA MET A 16 21.55 -9.58 -39.23
C MET A 16 22.70 -9.70 -40.22
N THR A 17 23.90 -9.35 -39.76
CA THR A 17 25.15 -9.94 -40.28
C THR A 17 25.95 -10.52 -39.11
N ILE A 18 26.03 -11.86 -39.16
CA ILE A 18 26.94 -12.67 -38.36
C ILE A 18 28.31 -12.61 -39.06
N VAL A 19 29.36 -12.28 -38.29
CA VAL A 19 30.74 -12.57 -38.71
C VAL A 19 31.38 -13.44 -37.61
N ALA A 20 31.64 -14.67 -37.99
CA ALA A 20 32.48 -15.61 -37.28
C ALA A 20 33.86 -15.64 -37.93
N CYS A 21 34.92 -15.59 -37.14
CA CYS A 21 36.28 -16.11 -37.40
C CYS A 21 37.01 -16.03 -36.06
N GLY A 22 37.54 -17.04 -35.44
CA GLY A 22 38.30 -18.17 -35.96
C GLY A 22 39.71 -18.14 -35.41
N GLY A 23 40.03 -19.02 -34.43
CA GLY A 23 41.22 -19.81 -34.45
C GLY A 23 42.49 -19.39 -33.68
N GLY A 24 42.99 -20.30 -32.85
CA GLY A 24 44.38 -20.43 -32.41
C GLY A 24 44.54 -20.39 -30.90
N GLY A 25 44.73 -21.42 -30.09
CA GLY A 25 45.56 -22.60 -30.24
C GLY A 25 46.91 -22.38 -29.55
N GLY A 26 47.08 -22.81 -28.26
CA GLY A 26 48.39 -22.76 -27.59
C GLY A 26 48.33 -23.60 -26.32
N LYS A 27 49.04 -24.76 -26.35
CA LYS A 27 49.10 -25.83 -25.34
C LYS A 27 49.91 -25.44 -24.11
N ALA A 28 49.49 -25.92 -23.00
CA ALA A 28 50.16 -26.64 -21.89
C ALA A 28 51.64 -26.39 -21.61
N ASP A 29 51.96 -26.18 -20.31
CA ASP A 29 52.93 -27.06 -19.65
C ASP A 29 52.70 -27.15 -18.15
N ARG A 30 52.69 -28.39 -17.67
CA ARG A 30 52.74 -28.79 -16.26
C ARG A 30 54.17 -28.70 -15.78
N GLN A 31 54.38 -28.19 -14.58
CA GLN A 31 55.48 -28.73 -13.75
C GLN A 31 55.09 -28.76 -12.28
N THR A 32 55.19 -29.99 -11.80
CA THR A 32 55.17 -30.42 -10.42
C THR A 32 56.49 -30.07 -9.73
N GLY A 33 56.43 -29.77 -8.43
CA GLY A 33 57.63 -29.63 -7.61
C GLY A 33 57.26 -29.59 -6.13
N GLN A 34 57.69 -30.63 -5.44
CA GLN A 34 57.31 -31.08 -4.10
C GLN A 34 58.32 -30.57 -3.03
N ALA A 35 57.79 -30.35 -1.82
CA ALA A 35 58.30 -30.67 -0.49
C ALA A 35 59.48 -29.93 0.19
N GLY A 36 59.24 -29.70 1.47
CA GLY A 36 60.20 -29.67 2.55
C GLY A 36 60.31 -28.32 3.24
N GLY A 37 59.89 -28.09 4.45
CA GLY A 37 60.14 -28.74 5.70
C GLY A 37 60.79 -27.76 6.68
N SER A 38 60.27 -27.68 7.88
CA SER A 38 60.99 -27.47 9.13
C SER A 38 60.93 -26.08 9.85
N ALA A 39 60.11 -26.08 10.90
CA ALA A 39 60.33 -25.69 12.31
C ALA A 39 60.94 -24.29 12.69
N SER A 40 60.12 -23.60 13.43
CA SER A 40 60.21 -22.71 14.64
C SER A 40 61.61 -22.51 15.32
N PRO A 41 61.77 -21.55 16.28
CA PRO A 41 60.82 -20.68 17.01
C PRO A 41 61.31 -19.24 17.35
N GLY A 42 60.39 -18.44 17.85
CA GLY A 42 60.71 -17.49 18.89
C GLY A 42 60.92 -16.00 18.52
N GLY A 43 60.02 -15.15 18.96
CA GLY A 43 60.23 -13.72 18.96
C GLY A 43 58.96 -12.98 19.47
N ASN A 44 58.84 -12.93 20.78
CA ASN A 44 57.84 -12.10 21.47
C ASN A 44 58.19 -10.65 21.30
N THR A 45 57.38 -9.87 20.59
CA THR A 45 57.37 -8.39 20.71
C THR A 45 55.94 -7.95 20.84
N SER A 46 55.61 -7.60 22.09
CA SER A 46 54.42 -6.82 22.45
C SER A 46 54.46 -5.46 21.75
N GLY A 47 53.81 -5.39 20.58
CA GLY A 47 53.41 -4.15 19.95
C GLY A 47 52.09 -3.70 20.54
N ALA A 48 52.09 -2.59 21.25
CA ALA A 48 50.88 -1.89 21.64
C ALA A 48 50.10 -1.55 20.37
N ALA A 49 48.94 -2.18 20.18
CA ALA A 49 47.98 -1.78 19.18
C ALA A 49 47.49 -0.37 19.57
N ASN A 50 47.97 0.63 18.84
CA ASN A 50 47.28 1.91 18.72
C ASN A 50 45.95 1.59 18.04
N GLY A 51 44.91 1.42 18.83
CA GLY A 51 43.54 1.36 18.32
C GLY A 51 43.15 2.77 17.82
N GLN A 52 43.46 3.04 16.54
CA GLN A 52 42.62 3.98 15.82
C GLN A 52 41.23 3.35 15.79
N PRO A 53 40.16 4.13 16.05
CA PRO A 53 38.81 3.65 15.80
C PRO A 53 38.77 3.18 14.34
N ASP A 54 38.37 1.93 14.09
CA ASP A 54 38.14 1.47 12.73
C ASP A 54 37.18 2.47 12.07
N GLU A 55 37.60 3.08 10.97
CA GLU A 55 36.69 3.88 10.16
C GLU A 55 35.53 2.95 9.77
N PRO A 56 34.26 3.42 9.91
CA PRO A 56 33.11 2.59 9.57
C PRO A 56 33.22 2.14 8.10
N GLU A 57 32.96 0.86 7.85
CA GLU A 57 32.98 0.27 6.52
C GLU A 57 32.03 1.03 5.59
N GLU A 58 32.47 1.35 4.37
CA GLU A 58 31.58 1.97 3.37
C GLU A 58 30.49 1.00 2.96
N VAL A 59 29.23 1.44 3.08
CA VAL A 59 28.04 0.65 2.78
C VAL A 59 27.24 1.37 1.69
N THR A 60 26.71 0.63 0.73
CA THR A 60 25.80 1.17 -0.29
C THR A 60 24.41 0.56 -0.13
N ILE A 61 23.40 1.41 0.03
CA ILE A 61 22.00 0.99 0.06
C ILE A 61 21.23 1.55 -1.13
N SER A 62 20.38 0.75 -1.74
CA SER A 62 19.38 1.22 -2.71
C SER A 62 18.04 1.39 -2.02
N ILE A 63 17.47 2.59 -2.15
CA ILE A 63 16.27 2.97 -1.41
C ILE A 63 15.05 3.01 -2.32
N TYR A 64 13.87 2.69 -1.76
CA TYR A 64 12.61 3.11 -2.34
C TYR A 64 12.60 4.64 -2.51
N TYR A 65 12.31 5.13 -3.72
CA TYR A 65 12.33 6.55 -4.04
C TYR A 65 11.04 6.94 -4.76
N PRO A 66 10.41 8.10 -4.43
CA PRO A 66 9.14 8.49 -5.01
C PRO A 66 9.17 8.59 -6.55
N LEU A 67 8.04 8.33 -7.22
CA LEU A 67 7.91 8.38 -8.68
C LEU A 67 8.18 9.78 -9.24
N PRO A 68 8.55 9.91 -10.53
CA PRO A 68 8.94 11.20 -11.14
C PRO A 68 7.88 12.30 -11.08
N ASP A 69 6.60 11.93 -11.07
CA ASP A 69 5.45 12.85 -10.96
C ASP A 69 5.16 13.30 -9.51
N GLN A 70 5.71 12.60 -8.52
CA GLN A 70 5.58 12.89 -7.10
C GLN A 70 6.64 13.92 -6.64
N THR A 71 6.64 15.10 -7.25
CA THR A 71 7.73 16.10 -7.11
C THR A 71 7.96 16.54 -5.66
N GLU A 72 6.89 16.74 -4.88
CA GLU A 72 7.01 17.15 -3.48
C GLU A 72 7.56 16.02 -2.60
N ALA A 73 7.10 14.80 -2.79
CA ALA A 73 7.65 13.64 -2.09
C ALA A 73 9.15 13.45 -2.38
N ARG A 74 9.56 13.65 -3.65
CA ARG A 74 10.99 13.64 -4.04
C ARG A 74 11.80 14.72 -3.33
N ARG A 75 11.26 15.93 -3.21
CA ARG A 75 11.92 17.04 -2.51
C ARG A 75 12.15 16.71 -1.03
N LEU A 76 11.13 16.15 -0.36
CA LEU A 76 11.24 15.75 1.04
C LEU A 76 12.24 14.60 1.23
N GLU A 77 12.22 13.61 0.34
CA GLU A 77 13.13 12.47 0.39
C GLU A 77 14.59 12.93 0.11
N ASP A 78 14.80 13.87 -0.81
CA ASP A 78 16.11 14.44 -1.09
C ASP A 78 16.68 15.21 0.12
N ASP A 79 15.83 15.94 0.85
CA ASP A 79 16.24 16.59 2.09
C ASP A 79 16.62 15.57 3.17
N LYS A 80 15.85 14.49 3.33
CA LYS A 80 16.17 13.38 4.23
C LYS A 80 17.50 12.73 3.87
N ILE A 81 17.72 12.41 2.57
CA ILE A 81 19.00 11.87 2.07
C ILE A 81 20.17 12.77 2.44
N ARG A 82 20.04 14.09 2.25
CA ARG A 82 21.09 15.07 2.58
C ARG A 82 21.41 15.02 4.06
N ARG A 83 20.41 15.12 4.96
CA ARG A 83 20.60 15.10 6.42
C ARG A 83 21.14 13.75 6.90
N PHE A 84 20.70 12.65 6.32
CA PHE A 84 21.21 11.32 6.64
C PHE A 84 22.70 11.20 6.30
N ARG A 85 23.14 11.64 5.12
CA ARG A 85 24.54 11.62 4.70
C ARG A 85 25.46 12.47 5.58
N GLU A 86 24.97 13.57 6.14
CA GLU A 86 25.71 14.39 7.09
C GLU A 86 26.03 13.60 8.37
N LYS A 87 25.12 12.74 8.82
CA LYS A 87 25.27 11.91 10.03
C LYS A 87 25.97 10.58 9.76
N TYR A 88 25.72 9.99 8.58
CA TYR A 88 26.25 8.69 8.16
C TYR A 88 27.02 8.82 6.84
N PRO A 89 28.19 9.51 6.84
CA PRO A 89 28.95 9.81 5.60
C PRO A 89 29.50 8.56 4.91
N HIS A 90 29.62 7.44 5.61
CA HIS A 90 30.04 6.14 5.09
C HIS A 90 28.94 5.36 4.36
N VAL A 91 27.69 5.88 4.37
CA VAL A 91 26.56 5.23 3.68
C VAL A 91 26.26 5.92 2.36
N ASN A 92 26.50 5.20 1.27
CA ASN A 92 26.14 5.62 -0.08
C ASN A 92 24.69 5.26 -0.37
N ILE A 93 23.91 6.20 -0.94
CA ILE A 93 22.49 5.99 -1.25
C ILE A 93 22.30 6.01 -2.76
N VAL A 94 21.68 4.94 -3.28
CA VAL A 94 21.21 4.78 -4.66
C VAL A 94 19.69 4.87 -4.67
N LYS A 95 19.14 5.75 -5.49
CA LYS A 95 17.69 5.93 -5.63
C LYS A 95 17.12 4.89 -6.59
N SER A 96 16.08 4.17 -6.19
CA SER A 96 15.36 3.21 -7.05
C SER A 96 13.97 3.75 -7.35
N ASP A 97 13.65 3.90 -8.63
CA ASP A 97 12.31 4.28 -9.10
C ASP A 97 11.35 3.07 -9.19
N TRP A 98 11.82 1.86 -8.82
CA TRP A 98 10.96 0.69 -8.80
C TRP A 98 10.07 0.69 -7.56
N HIS A 99 8.80 0.50 -7.79
CA HIS A 99 7.77 0.32 -6.77
C HIS A 99 7.29 -1.13 -6.77
N TYR A 100 6.94 -1.63 -5.60
CA TYR A 100 6.48 -3.00 -5.44
C TYR A 100 5.34 -3.34 -6.41
N SER A 101 5.47 -4.48 -7.07
CA SER A 101 4.45 -5.09 -7.90
C SER A 101 4.45 -6.59 -7.63
N VAL A 102 3.26 -7.14 -7.42
CA VAL A 102 3.05 -8.58 -7.18
C VAL A 102 3.57 -9.41 -8.35
N GLU A 103 3.45 -8.89 -9.58
CA GLU A 103 3.89 -9.54 -10.81
C GLU A 103 5.41 -9.52 -10.99
N GLU A 104 6.09 -8.48 -10.48
CA GLU A 104 7.51 -8.24 -10.75
C GLU A 104 8.44 -8.69 -9.62
N ILE A 105 7.96 -8.71 -8.36
CA ILE A 105 8.82 -8.97 -7.19
C ILE A 105 9.61 -10.26 -7.34
N GLY A 106 8.98 -11.34 -7.85
CA GLY A 106 9.65 -12.62 -8.04
C GLY A 106 10.84 -12.55 -9.01
N LEU A 107 10.70 -11.81 -10.11
CA LEU A 107 11.78 -11.58 -11.07
C LEU A 107 12.88 -10.71 -10.47
N LYS A 108 12.52 -9.65 -9.75
CA LYS A 108 13.45 -8.73 -9.10
C LYS A 108 14.30 -9.45 -8.04
N MET A 109 13.68 -10.29 -7.22
CA MET A 109 14.38 -11.07 -6.22
C MET A 109 15.32 -12.12 -6.86
N ALA A 110 14.84 -12.84 -7.89
CA ALA A 110 15.63 -13.86 -8.60
C ALA A 110 16.83 -13.25 -9.35
N ALA A 111 16.69 -12.04 -9.90
CA ALA A 111 17.74 -11.31 -10.58
C ALA A 111 18.68 -10.55 -9.62
N ASN A 112 18.38 -10.51 -8.32
CA ASN A 112 19.05 -9.66 -7.32
C ASN A 112 19.01 -8.15 -7.69
N GLU A 113 17.87 -7.72 -8.27
CA GLU A 113 17.61 -6.33 -8.69
C GLU A 113 16.63 -5.59 -7.78
N ALA A 114 16.03 -6.28 -6.80
CA ALA A 114 15.22 -5.61 -5.79
C ALA A 114 16.09 -4.68 -4.94
N PRO A 115 15.61 -3.46 -4.62
CA PRO A 115 16.39 -2.52 -3.82
C PRO A 115 16.66 -3.06 -2.41
N THR A 116 17.58 -2.44 -1.67
CA THR A 116 17.94 -2.83 -0.30
C THR A 116 16.71 -2.77 0.62
N PHE A 117 15.78 -1.86 0.38
CA PHE A 117 14.44 -1.92 0.94
C PHE A 117 13.40 -1.39 -0.06
N PHE A 118 12.19 -1.88 0.04
CA PHE A 118 11.08 -1.52 -0.83
C PHE A 118 9.77 -1.38 -0.03
N ASN A 119 8.82 -0.62 -0.58
CA ASN A 119 7.49 -0.50 0.02
C ASN A 119 6.61 -1.71 -0.34
N THR A 120 5.63 -2.00 0.50
CA THR A 120 4.60 -3.00 0.24
C THR A 120 3.37 -2.77 1.11
N TRP A 121 2.37 -3.66 0.99
CA TRP A 121 1.09 -3.60 1.70
C TRP A 121 0.97 -4.72 2.74
N ALA A 122 0.03 -4.59 3.65
CA ALA A 122 -0.21 -5.57 4.72
C ALA A 122 -0.52 -6.99 4.19
N THR A 123 -1.20 -7.11 3.04
CA THR A 123 -1.51 -8.39 2.39
C THR A 123 -0.28 -9.21 2.04
N GLU A 124 0.85 -8.56 1.87
CA GLU A 124 2.07 -9.19 1.38
C GLU A 124 2.97 -9.75 2.49
N ALA A 125 2.67 -9.43 3.75
CA ALA A 125 3.53 -9.80 4.88
C ALA A 125 3.85 -11.30 4.91
N LYS A 126 2.81 -12.14 4.95
CA LYS A 126 2.96 -13.60 5.02
C LYS A 126 3.61 -14.15 3.74
N PHE A 127 3.17 -13.68 2.58
CA PHE A 127 3.71 -14.09 1.28
C PHE A 127 5.22 -13.80 1.15
N LEU A 128 5.66 -12.60 1.50
CA LEU A 128 7.07 -12.22 1.42
C LEU A 128 7.94 -13.03 2.38
N VAL A 129 7.43 -13.31 3.59
CA VAL A 129 8.13 -14.13 4.58
C VAL A 129 8.26 -15.58 4.10
N GLU A 130 7.18 -16.20 3.61
CA GLU A 130 7.20 -17.58 3.10
C GLU A 130 8.11 -17.76 1.86
N LYS A 131 8.19 -16.72 1.01
CA LYS A 131 9.12 -16.71 -0.13
C LYS A 131 10.57 -16.43 0.27
N GLY A 132 10.81 -16.06 1.52
CA GLY A 132 12.15 -15.65 1.97
C GLY A 132 12.58 -14.32 1.32
N TRP A 133 11.63 -13.42 1.05
CA TRP A 133 11.87 -12.11 0.40
C TRP A 133 11.80 -10.93 1.38
N ALA A 134 11.59 -11.19 2.64
CA ALA A 134 11.64 -10.22 3.72
C ALA A 134 12.72 -10.61 4.74
N ALA A 135 13.61 -9.71 5.08
CA ALA A 135 14.62 -9.93 6.11
C ALA A 135 13.97 -9.97 7.51
N ASP A 136 14.42 -10.91 8.34
CA ASP A 136 14.10 -10.89 9.77
C ASP A 136 14.87 -9.74 10.44
N ILE A 137 14.16 -8.69 10.80
CA ILE A 137 14.71 -7.49 11.45
C ILE A 137 14.42 -7.45 12.96
N THR A 138 14.05 -8.58 13.55
CA THR A 138 13.64 -8.65 14.96
C THR A 138 14.70 -8.10 15.91
N GLU A 139 15.99 -8.39 15.65
CA GLU A 139 17.07 -7.87 16.48
C GLU A 139 17.21 -6.35 16.36
N LEU A 140 17.18 -5.81 15.15
CA LEU A 140 17.23 -4.36 14.90
C LEU A 140 16.03 -3.65 15.53
N TRP A 141 14.84 -4.24 15.38
CA TRP A 141 13.62 -3.73 15.98
C TRP A 141 13.67 -3.71 17.50
N ASN A 142 14.14 -4.80 18.13
CA ASN A 142 14.25 -4.88 19.58
C ASN A 142 15.26 -3.90 20.16
N GLN A 143 16.29 -3.54 19.39
CA GLN A 143 17.29 -2.52 19.77
C GLN A 143 16.78 -1.10 19.50
N TYR A 144 15.69 -0.91 18.74
CA TYR A 144 15.14 0.41 18.45
C TYR A 144 14.48 1.03 19.68
N PRO A 145 14.99 2.16 20.21
CA PRO A 145 14.58 2.67 21.50
C PRO A 145 13.14 3.20 21.54
N TYR A 146 12.54 3.42 20.37
CA TYR A 146 11.21 4.02 20.23
C TYR A 146 10.13 3.03 19.77
N LYS A 147 10.44 1.73 19.64
CA LYS A 147 9.50 0.72 19.12
C LYS A 147 8.16 0.70 19.84
N ASP A 148 8.15 0.96 21.17
CA ASP A 148 6.93 0.96 22.00
C ASP A 148 6.13 2.28 21.92
N GLN A 149 6.62 3.26 21.15
CA GLN A 149 5.92 4.51 20.85
C GLN A 149 5.36 4.53 19.40
N ILE A 150 5.59 3.46 18.66
CA ILE A 150 5.00 3.27 17.32
C ILE A 150 3.55 2.79 17.51
N ASN A 151 2.67 3.23 16.61
CA ASN A 151 1.27 2.82 16.61
C ASN A 151 1.15 1.28 16.55
N PRO A 152 0.62 0.62 17.59
CA PRO A 152 0.59 -0.84 17.64
C PRO A 152 -0.30 -1.46 16.57
N ILE A 153 -1.33 -0.75 16.09
CA ILE A 153 -2.17 -1.21 14.97
C ILE A 153 -1.32 -1.43 13.72
N LEU A 154 -0.34 -0.56 13.49
CA LEU A 154 0.55 -0.66 12.33
C LEU A 154 1.71 -1.64 12.58
N ALA A 155 2.36 -1.55 13.73
CA ALA A 155 3.52 -2.37 14.06
C ALA A 155 3.22 -3.88 13.97
N ASN A 156 2.03 -4.29 14.39
CA ASN A 156 1.64 -5.70 14.46
C ASN A 156 1.38 -6.37 13.11
N GLN A 157 1.18 -5.63 12.00
CA GLN A 157 0.84 -6.19 10.69
C GLN A 157 1.97 -7.03 10.07
N PHE A 158 3.23 -6.72 10.38
CA PHE A 158 4.42 -7.41 9.88
C PHE A 158 5.15 -8.21 10.96
N ILE A 159 4.44 -8.59 12.04
CA ILE A 159 4.92 -9.56 13.01
C ILE A 159 4.34 -10.92 12.66
N ILE A 160 5.19 -11.80 12.14
CA ILE A 160 4.83 -13.15 11.72
C ILE A 160 5.56 -14.14 12.63
N ASP A 161 4.83 -15.01 13.30
CA ASP A 161 5.36 -16.03 14.21
C ASP A 161 6.32 -15.45 15.28
N GLY A 162 5.98 -14.24 15.77
CA GLY A 162 6.75 -13.52 16.79
C GLY A 162 8.02 -12.83 16.28
N ARG A 163 8.25 -12.79 14.98
CA ARG A 163 9.38 -12.11 14.33
C ARG A 163 8.91 -10.91 13.53
N VAL A 164 9.73 -9.88 13.46
CA VAL A 164 9.45 -8.63 12.75
C VAL A 164 10.08 -8.64 11.36
N TYR A 165 9.29 -8.35 10.33
CA TYR A 165 9.73 -8.39 8.94
C TYR A 165 9.49 -7.09 8.16
N GLY A 166 8.86 -6.09 8.76
CA GLY A 166 8.61 -4.82 8.11
C GLY A 166 8.51 -3.67 9.09
N ILE A 167 8.77 -2.47 8.59
CA ILE A 167 8.70 -1.21 9.33
C ILE A 167 7.49 -0.44 8.82
N PRO A 168 6.49 -0.14 9.67
CA PRO A 168 5.31 0.60 9.23
C PRO A 168 5.66 2.02 8.81
N GLN A 169 4.88 2.58 7.89
CA GLN A 169 4.97 3.99 7.50
C GLN A 169 3.70 4.74 7.90
N LYS A 170 2.58 4.27 7.44
CA LYS A 170 1.25 4.80 7.73
C LYS A 170 0.20 3.71 7.54
N GLY A 171 -1.00 3.94 8.05
CA GLY A 171 -2.10 3.03 7.85
C GLY A 171 -3.44 3.73 7.85
N TYR A 172 -4.43 2.97 7.45
CA TYR A 172 -5.82 3.38 7.39
C TYR A 172 -6.74 2.18 7.62
N THR A 173 -7.97 2.44 8.00
CA THR A 173 -9.07 1.54 7.67
C THR A 173 -9.85 2.15 6.52
N THR A 174 -10.32 1.33 5.58
CA THR A 174 -11.19 1.86 4.53
C THR A 174 -12.40 2.53 5.14
N SER A 175 -12.79 3.62 4.53
CA SER A 175 -13.88 4.48 4.93
C SER A 175 -14.58 5.04 3.70
N VAL A 176 -15.69 5.71 3.88
CA VAL A 176 -16.38 6.40 2.79
C VAL A 176 -16.03 7.89 2.86
N VAL A 177 -15.47 8.42 1.76
CA VAL A 177 -15.31 9.86 1.61
C VAL A 177 -16.50 10.41 0.83
N LEU A 178 -17.18 11.41 1.39
CA LEU A 178 -18.46 11.91 0.93
C LEU A 178 -18.37 13.37 0.51
N ASN A 179 -18.90 13.70 -0.68
CA ASN A 179 -19.04 15.05 -1.20
C ASN A 179 -20.38 15.65 -0.74
N LYS A 180 -20.36 16.38 0.36
CA LYS A 180 -21.54 17.03 0.95
C LYS A 180 -22.22 17.98 -0.02
N LYS A 181 -21.44 18.69 -0.85
CA LYS A 181 -22.02 19.65 -1.81
C LYS A 181 -23.00 18.98 -2.78
N LEU A 182 -22.70 17.77 -3.26
CA LEU A 182 -23.63 17.04 -4.14
C LEU A 182 -24.91 16.63 -3.42
N LEU A 183 -24.85 16.36 -2.11
CA LEU A 183 -26.04 16.12 -1.30
C LEU A 183 -26.85 17.40 -1.12
N ASP A 184 -26.21 18.50 -0.73
CA ASP A 184 -26.86 19.79 -0.52
C ASP A 184 -27.55 20.29 -1.80
N ASP A 185 -26.90 20.18 -2.96
CA ASP A 185 -27.45 20.58 -4.27
C ASP A 185 -28.74 19.80 -4.62
N LYS A 186 -28.96 18.64 -4.00
CA LYS A 186 -30.14 17.78 -4.17
C LYS A 186 -31.12 17.84 -3.01
N GLY A 187 -30.80 18.59 -1.94
CA GLY A 187 -31.57 18.55 -0.71
C GLY A 187 -31.61 17.20 -0.01
N VAL A 188 -30.57 16.38 -0.22
CA VAL A 188 -30.40 15.07 0.44
C VAL A 188 -29.69 15.33 1.77
N PRO A 189 -30.27 14.91 2.90
CA PRO A 189 -29.61 15.08 4.18
C PRO A 189 -28.33 14.23 4.26
N VAL A 190 -27.31 14.77 4.93
CA VAL A 190 -26.11 14.00 5.29
C VAL A 190 -26.53 12.91 6.29
N PRO A 191 -26.15 11.63 6.08
CA PRO A 191 -26.47 10.55 7.02
C PRO A 191 -25.82 10.77 8.40
N ASP A 192 -26.32 10.10 9.42
CA ASP A 192 -25.62 9.93 10.69
C ASP A 192 -24.39 9.04 10.50
N TYR A 193 -23.35 9.19 11.31
CA TYR A 193 -22.15 8.34 11.22
C TYR A 193 -22.43 6.86 11.54
N ASP A 194 -23.41 6.57 12.39
CA ASP A 194 -23.93 5.19 12.63
C ASP A 194 -24.96 4.80 11.55
N TRP A 195 -24.51 4.80 10.29
CA TRP A 195 -25.32 4.54 9.11
C TRP A 195 -25.22 3.08 8.63
N THR A 196 -26.15 2.70 7.77
CA THR A 196 -26.27 1.33 7.27
C THR A 196 -26.10 1.25 5.76
N TRP A 197 -25.98 0.03 5.23
CA TRP A 197 -26.01 -0.25 3.79
C TRP A 197 -27.23 0.37 3.10
N GLU A 198 -28.41 0.30 3.74
CA GLU A 198 -29.65 0.89 3.20
C GLU A 198 -29.58 2.42 3.19
N ASP A 199 -28.94 3.02 4.20
CA ASP A 199 -28.71 4.46 4.23
C ASP A 199 -27.77 4.89 3.11
N MET A 200 -26.68 4.15 2.89
CA MET A 200 -25.75 4.38 1.79
C MET A 200 -26.43 4.24 0.43
N LEU A 201 -27.16 3.15 0.22
CA LEU A 201 -27.89 2.90 -1.03
C LEU A 201 -28.92 3.98 -1.32
N ARG A 202 -29.70 4.38 -0.30
CA ARG A 202 -30.68 5.46 -0.42
C ARG A 202 -30.03 6.79 -0.76
N THR A 203 -28.93 7.14 -0.09
CA THR A 203 -28.18 8.37 -0.35
C THR A 203 -27.58 8.34 -1.76
N ALA A 204 -26.92 7.24 -2.13
CA ALA A 204 -26.35 7.08 -3.47
C ALA A 204 -27.40 7.25 -4.57
N ARG A 205 -28.57 6.59 -4.42
CA ARG A 205 -29.69 6.69 -5.36
C ARG A 205 -30.22 8.13 -5.48
N ALA A 206 -30.36 8.81 -4.34
CA ALA A 206 -30.96 10.15 -4.29
C ALA A 206 -30.09 11.22 -4.95
N VAL A 207 -28.74 11.03 -4.94
CA VAL A 207 -27.78 11.99 -5.54
C VAL A 207 -27.51 11.67 -7.00
N ALA A 208 -27.63 10.42 -7.42
CA ALA A 208 -27.27 9.98 -8.77
C ALA A 208 -28.05 10.71 -9.87
N GLU A 209 -27.33 11.23 -10.88
CA GLU A 209 -27.86 11.80 -12.10
C GLU A 209 -27.08 11.24 -13.31
N PRO A 210 -27.35 9.99 -13.72
CA PRO A 210 -26.59 9.33 -14.77
C PRO A 210 -26.55 10.12 -16.09
N GLU A 211 -27.63 10.83 -16.42
CA GLU A 211 -27.72 11.68 -17.60
C GLU A 211 -26.76 12.89 -17.58
N LYS A 212 -26.30 13.27 -16.38
CA LYS A 212 -25.29 14.33 -16.17
C LYS A 212 -23.90 13.78 -15.87
N GLY A 213 -23.75 12.45 -15.87
CA GLY A 213 -22.51 11.79 -15.50
C GLY A 213 -22.17 11.87 -14.02
N ILE A 214 -23.18 12.08 -13.15
CA ILE A 214 -23.02 12.10 -11.69
C ILE A 214 -23.49 10.78 -11.12
N ALA A 215 -22.59 10.09 -10.42
CA ALA A 215 -22.86 8.86 -9.67
C ALA A 215 -23.08 9.15 -8.19
N GLY A 216 -23.86 8.28 -7.53
CA GLY A 216 -24.00 8.33 -6.07
C GLY A 216 -22.80 7.78 -5.34
N ILE A 217 -22.19 6.72 -5.91
CA ILE A 217 -20.99 6.07 -5.37
C ILE A 217 -20.17 5.50 -6.52
N ALA A 218 -18.84 5.58 -6.42
CA ALA A 218 -17.91 4.97 -7.37
C ALA A 218 -17.20 3.76 -6.72
N PRO A 219 -17.79 2.56 -6.80
CA PRO A 219 -17.05 1.35 -6.47
C PRO A 219 -15.98 1.10 -7.52
N MET A 220 -14.89 0.43 -7.12
CA MET A 220 -13.86 0.04 -8.07
C MET A 220 -14.33 -1.17 -8.87
N GLY A 221 -14.03 -1.19 -10.18
CA GLY A 221 -14.51 -2.20 -11.12
C GLY A 221 -13.42 -2.89 -11.93
N LYS A 222 -12.14 -2.56 -11.73
CA LYS A 222 -11.00 -3.23 -12.36
C LYS A 222 -9.78 -3.30 -11.47
N GLY A 223 -8.77 -4.07 -11.89
CA GLY A 223 -7.58 -4.34 -11.08
C GLY A 223 -7.95 -5.14 -9.83
N ASN A 224 -6.98 -5.42 -8.98
CA ASN A 224 -7.23 -6.09 -7.69
C ASN A 224 -8.07 -5.24 -6.75
N GLU A 225 -8.13 -3.93 -6.98
CA GLU A 225 -8.87 -2.96 -6.17
C GLU A 225 -10.40 -3.21 -6.19
N ALA A 226 -10.94 -3.83 -7.24
CA ALA A 226 -12.37 -4.18 -7.25
C ALA A 226 -12.70 -5.24 -6.19
N GLY A 227 -11.91 -6.32 -6.11
CA GLY A 227 -12.03 -7.33 -5.07
C GLY A 227 -11.78 -6.77 -3.67
N TRP A 228 -10.73 -5.95 -3.52
CA TRP A 228 -10.43 -5.25 -2.28
C TRP A 228 -11.59 -4.37 -1.81
N ASN A 229 -12.16 -3.57 -2.69
CA ASN A 229 -13.27 -2.66 -2.38
C ASN A 229 -14.53 -3.42 -1.94
N TRP A 230 -14.84 -4.54 -2.62
CA TRP A 230 -15.96 -5.42 -2.28
C TRP A 230 -15.78 -6.12 -0.92
N THR A 231 -14.54 -6.45 -0.56
CA THR A 231 -14.22 -7.19 0.68
C THR A 231 -14.67 -6.44 1.95
N ASN A 232 -14.75 -5.10 1.90
CA ASN A 232 -15.30 -4.33 3.00
C ASN A 232 -16.74 -4.78 3.34
N PHE A 233 -17.57 -4.97 2.33
CA PHE A 233 -18.97 -5.40 2.52
C PHE A 233 -19.07 -6.87 2.92
N LEU A 234 -18.15 -7.73 2.46
CA LEU A 234 -18.04 -9.08 2.99
C LEU A 234 -17.80 -9.07 4.50
N PHE A 235 -16.86 -8.26 4.97
CA PHE A 235 -16.52 -8.13 6.39
C PHE A 235 -17.67 -7.53 7.20
N GLU A 236 -18.33 -6.49 6.68
CA GLU A 236 -19.49 -5.85 7.29
C GLU A 236 -20.66 -6.84 7.50
N ALA A 237 -20.88 -7.74 6.56
CA ALA A 237 -21.90 -8.79 6.67
C ALA A 237 -21.48 -9.96 7.58
N GLY A 238 -20.30 -9.89 8.21
CA GLY A 238 -19.78 -10.91 9.11
C GLY A 238 -19.08 -12.08 8.42
N GLY A 239 -18.70 -11.93 7.15
CA GLY A 239 -17.95 -12.93 6.39
C GLY A 239 -16.43 -12.80 6.53
N ASP A 240 -15.75 -13.77 5.96
CA ASP A 240 -14.29 -13.85 5.85
C ASP A 240 -13.88 -14.33 4.46
N ILE A 241 -12.63 -14.01 4.08
CA ILE A 241 -12.05 -14.49 2.82
C ILE A 241 -11.71 -15.97 2.93
N GLN A 242 -11.06 -16.34 4.03
CA GLN A 242 -10.51 -17.69 4.26
C GLN A 242 -10.63 -18.08 5.72
N GLU A 243 -10.67 -19.38 5.97
CA GLU A 243 -10.51 -19.99 7.30
C GLU A 243 -9.23 -20.85 7.28
N VAL A 244 -8.40 -20.69 8.32
CA VAL A 244 -7.22 -21.53 8.54
C VAL A 244 -7.53 -22.46 9.71
N LYS A 245 -7.68 -23.76 9.41
CA LYS A 245 -8.04 -24.76 10.40
C LYS A 245 -7.45 -26.12 10.06
N ASP A 246 -6.99 -26.84 11.09
CA ASP A 246 -6.44 -28.21 10.98
C ASP A 246 -5.36 -28.35 9.90
N GLY A 247 -4.47 -27.36 9.77
CA GLY A 247 -3.38 -27.33 8.78
C GLY A 247 -3.86 -27.07 7.34
N LYS A 248 -5.06 -26.52 7.15
CA LYS A 248 -5.62 -26.21 5.83
C LYS A 248 -6.14 -24.79 5.77
N VAL A 249 -6.02 -24.20 4.59
CA VAL A 249 -6.64 -22.93 4.23
C VAL A 249 -7.84 -23.21 3.36
N THR A 250 -9.01 -22.69 3.75
CA THR A 250 -10.28 -22.92 3.06
C THR A 250 -10.91 -21.59 2.67
N ALA A 251 -11.34 -21.47 1.41
CA ALA A 251 -12.11 -20.33 0.93
C ALA A 251 -13.51 -20.35 1.56
N VAL A 252 -13.90 -19.25 2.23
CA VAL A 252 -15.20 -19.15 2.92
C VAL A 252 -16.00 -17.91 2.51
N PHE A 253 -15.51 -17.14 1.57
CA PHE A 253 -16.16 -15.90 1.12
C PHE A 253 -17.45 -16.13 0.32
N ASN A 254 -17.74 -17.36 -0.15
CA ASN A 254 -19.00 -17.73 -0.79
C ASN A 254 -20.14 -18.05 0.22
N SER A 255 -20.00 -17.52 1.42
CA SER A 255 -20.99 -17.58 2.48
C SER A 255 -22.24 -16.75 2.19
N GLU A 256 -23.23 -16.79 3.09
CA GLU A 256 -24.40 -15.90 3.05
C GLU A 256 -23.97 -14.42 3.11
N ALA A 257 -22.93 -14.09 3.90
CA ALA A 257 -22.37 -12.75 3.97
C ALA A 257 -21.81 -12.27 2.60
N GLY A 258 -21.07 -13.13 1.91
CA GLY A 258 -20.58 -12.83 0.56
C GLY A 258 -21.70 -12.64 -0.46
N LEU A 259 -22.75 -13.46 -0.38
CA LEU A 259 -23.92 -13.30 -1.25
C LEU A 259 -24.60 -11.95 -1.02
N LYS A 260 -24.84 -11.55 0.25
CA LYS A 260 -25.41 -10.24 0.60
C LYS A 260 -24.55 -9.09 0.06
N ALA A 261 -23.23 -9.19 0.16
CA ALA A 261 -22.31 -8.18 -0.37
C ALA A 261 -22.40 -8.05 -1.91
N LEU A 262 -22.55 -9.18 -2.64
CA LEU A 262 -22.79 -9.14 -4.09
C LEU A 262 -24.17 -8.59 -4.45
N GLU A 263 -25.20 -8.92 -3.66
CA GLU A 263 -26.55 -8.37 -3.83
C GLU A 263 -26.55 -6.85 -3.67
N LEU A 264 -25.79 -6.29 -2.71
CA LEU A 264 -25.63 -4.84 -2.58
C LEU A 264 -25.03 -4.20 -3.84
N TYR A 265 -23.96 -4.80 -4.42
CA TYR A 265 -23.34 -4.33 -5.66
C TYR A 265 -24.31 -4.40 -6.85
N HIS A 266 -25.07 -5.50 -6.94
CA HIS A 266 -26.12 -5.65 -7.95
C HIS A 266 -27.20 -4.57 -7.80
N ARG A 267 -27.67 -4.31 -6.58
CA ARG A 267 -28.68 -3.27 -6.27
C ARG A 267 -28.17 -1.87 -6.59
N LEU A 268 -26.90 -1.55 -6.26
CA LEU A 268 -26.27 -0.27 -6.61
C LEU A 268 -26.27 -0.03 -8.12
N ARG A 269 -25.99 -1.07 -8.92
CA ARG A 269 -25.95 -1.00 -10.38
C ARG A 269 -27.34 -0.97 -11.02
N TRP A 270 -28.18 -1.95 -10.70
CA TRP A 270 -29.36 -2.26 -11.49
C TRP A 270 -30.67 -1.71 -10.91
N GLU A 271 -30.75 -1.53 -9.59
CA GLU A 271 -31.95 -0.98 -8.95
C GLU A 271 -31.82 0.52 -8.67
N ALA A 272 -30.69 0.95 -8.11
CA ALA A 272 -30.42 2.34 -7.78
C ALA A 272 -29.88 3.14 -8.97
N ASN A 273 -29.24 2.49 -9.94
CA ASN A 273 -28.51 3.13 -11.06
C ASN A 273 -27.56 4.22 -10.55
N ALA A 274 -26.86 3.90 -9.44
CA ALA A 274 -26.11 4.88 -8.64
C ALA A 274 -24.60 4.82 -8.85
N ILE A 275 -24.09 3.87 -9.65
CA ILE A 275 -22.66 3.80 -9.99
C ILE A 275 -22.37 4.49 -11.34
N PRO A 276 -21.09 4.86 -11.62
CA PRO A 276 -20.72 5.42 -12.90
C PRO A 276 -21.14 4.54 -14.07
N GLN A 277 -21.49 5.14 -15.24
CA GLN A 277 -21.78 4.37 -16.44
C GLN A 277 -20.53 3.61 -16.92
N ASP A 278 -19.38 4.28 -16.91
CA ASP A 278 -18.07 3.65 -17.02
C ASP A 278 -17.59 3.24 -15.62
N TRP A 279 -18.06 2.11 -15.16
CA TRP A 279 -17.80 1.58 -13.83
C TRP A 279 -16.45 0.84 -13.72
N ALA A 280 -15.78 0.55 -14.83
CA ALA A 280 -14.50 -0.17 -14.83
C ALA A 280 -13.36 0.77 -14.37
N LEU A 281 -13.46 1.30 -13.17
CA LEU A 281 -12.52 2.23 -12.57
C LEU A 281 -11.55 1.50 -11.64
N ASN A 282 -10.27 1.86 -11.71
CA ASN A 282 -9.29 1.54 -10.68
C ASN A 282 -9.33 2.59 -9.55
N TRP A 283 -8.44 2.45 -8.56
CA TRP A 283 -8.38 3.37 -7.43
C TRP A 283 -8.20 4.83 -7.87
N GLY A 284 -7.22 5.11 -8.72
CA GLY A 284 -6.92 6.47 -9.18
C GLY A 284 -8.06 7.11 -9.97
N GLU A 285 -8.76 6.33 -10.81
CA GLU A 285 -9.90 6.79 -11.60
C GLU A 285 -11.14 7.05 -10.73
N ALA A 286 -11.40 6.18 -9.73
CA ALA A 286 -12.52 6.38 -8.79
C ALA A 286 -12.31 7.61 -7.92
N VAL A 287 -11.10 7.79 -7.36
CA VAL A 287 -10.71 8.96 -6.58
C VAL A 287 -10.70 10.23 -7.45
N GLY A 288 -10.23 10.12 -8.69
CA GLY A 288 -10.29 11.21 -9.68
C GLY A 288 -11.72 11.64 -10.02
N ALA A 289 -12.65 10.67 -10.15
CA ALA A 289 -14.07 10.98 -10.35
C ALA A 289 -14.66 11.71 -9.15
N PHE A 290 -14.29 11.31 -7.92
CA PHE A 290 -14.69 11.97 -6.69
C PHE A 290 -14.16 13.40 -6.62
N SER A 291 -12.86 13.59 -6.81
CA SER A 291 -12.22 14.93 -6.73
C SER A 291 -12.76 15.92 -7.77
N GLN A 292 -13.26 15.41 -8.90
CA GLN A 292 -13.91 16.21 -9.95
C GLN A 292 -15.41 16.45 -9.69
N GLY A 293 -15.96 15.98 -8.57
CA GLY A 293 -17.38 16.12 -8.25
C GLY A 293 -18.30 15.28 -9.13
N ARG A 294 -17.80 14.21 -9.75
CA ARG A 294 -18.59 13.28 -10.59
C ARG A 294 -19.19 12.11 -9.80
N THR A 295 -18.84 11.96 -8.54
CA THR A 295 -19.47 11.00 -7.64
C THR A 295 -19.60 11.59 -6.24
N ALA A 296 -20.68 11.22 -5.54
CA ALA A 296 -20.93 11.69 -4.17
C ALA A 296 -20.13 10.91 -3.13
N MET A 297 -19.78 9.66 -3.41
CA MET A 297 -19.08 8.79 -2.47
C MET A 297 -17.99 7.99 -3.17
N VAL A 298 -16.86 7.78 -2.46
CA VAL A 298 -15.80 6.84 -2.83
C VAL A 298 -15.35 6.08 -1.58
N ILE A 299 -15.01 4.80 -1.74
CA ILE A 299 -14.53 3.93 -0.66
C ILE A 299 -13.02 3.75 -0.82
N ALA A 300 -12.25 4.20 0.17
CA ALA A 300 -10.80 4.08 0.20
C ALA A 300 -10.25 4.37 1.60
N GLY A 301 -8.94 4.29 1.81
CA GLY A 301 -8.27 5.03 2.88
C GLY A 301 -8.48 6.53 2.65
N ALA A 302 -8.96 7.24 3.67
CA ALA A 302 -9.49 8.59 3.49
C ALA A 302 -8.47 9.62 2.97
N GLU A 303 -7.21 9.51 3.34
CA GLU A 303 -6.19 10.55 3.08
C GLU A 303 -6.00 10.87 1.59
N GLY A 304 -5.96 9.84 0.73
CA GLY A 304 -5.75 10.04 -0.71
C GLY A 304 -6.91 10.77 -1.38
N PRO A 305 -8.16 10.31 -1.23
CA PRO A 305 -9.32 11.05 -1.73
C PRO A 305 -9.46 12.45 -1.17
N LEU A 306 -9.17 12.66 0.13
CA LEU A 306 -9.18 13.99 0.75
C LEU A 306 -8.13 14.91 0.12
N ASP A 307 -6.87 14.45 0.01
CA ASP A 307 -5.80 15.26 -0.58
C ASP A 307 -6.12 15.65 -2.02
N GLN A 308 -6.60 14.71 -2.84
CA GLN A 308 -6.99 15.01 -4.21
C GLN A 308 -8.19 15.97 -4.28
N ALA A 309 -9.22 15.76 -3.46
CA ALA A 309 -10.42 16.61 -3.48
C ALA A 309 -10.11 18.05 -3.06
N LEU A 310 -9.33 18.23 -1.99
CA LEU A 310 -8.98 19.53 -1.45
C LEU A 310 -7.95 20.27 -2.32
N ASN A 311 -6.86 19.57 -2.69
CA ASN A 311 -5.68 20.20 -3.30
C ASN A 311 -5.68 20.22 -4.83
N GLN A 312 -6.44 19.33 -5.48
CA GLN A 312 -6.55 19.27 -6.95
C GLN A 312 -7.97 19.55 -7.42
N GLY A 313 -9.00 19.04 -6.72
CA GLY A 313 -10.40 19.26 -7.04
C GLY A 313 -10.93 20.63 -6.59
N GLY A 314 -10.21 21.34 -5.73
CA GLY A 314 -10.62 22.64 -5.18
C GLY A 314 -11.87 22.58 -4.31
N MET A 315 -12.19 21.41 -3.74
CA MET A 315 -13.28 21.28 -2.79
C MET A 315 -12.91 21.97 -1.47
N LEU A 316 -13.92 22.53 -0.81
CA LEU A 316 -13.73 23.10 0.52
C LEU A 316 -13.80 22.00 1.58
N PRO A 317 -13.03 22.08 2.68
CA PRO A 317 -13.00 21.06 3.73
C PRO A 317 -14.38 20.72 4.31
N GLU A 318 -15.24 21.71 4.49
CA GLU A 318 -16.62 21.53 4.97
C GLU A 318 -17.53 20.75 4.00
N ASN A 319 -17.10 20.58 2.76
CA ASN A 319 -17.82 19.82 1.74
C ASN A 319 -17.27 18.39 1.54
N VAL A 320 -16.19 18.04 2.19
CA VAL A 320 -15.57 16.70 2.08
C VAL A 320 -15.56 16.05 3.45
N LEU A 321 -16.45 15.07 3.64
CA LEU A 321 -16.64 14.40 4.92
C LEU A 321 -16.11 12.99 4.87
N THR A 322 -15.64 12.48 6.00
CA THR A 322 -15.23 11.07 6.15
C THR A 322 -16.23 10.33 7.02
N PHE A 323 -16.65 9.17 6.54
CA PHE A 323 -17.58 8.29 7.22
C PHE A 323 -16.93 6.94 7.47
N PRO A 324 -17.24 6.25 8.59
CA PRO A 324 -16.91 4.84 8.70
C PRO A 324 -17.62 4.05 7.59
N MET A 325 -17.17 2.85 7.29
CA MET A 325 -17.92 1.96 6.41
C MET A 325 -19.36 1.81 6.94
N PRO A 326 -20.37 1.74 6.06
CA PRO A 326 -21.77 1.58 6.53
C PRO A 326 -21.96 0.18 7.14
N ALA A 327 -22.50 0.10 8.35
CA ALA A 327 -22.80 -1.17 8.97
C ALA A 327 -23.85 -1.96 8.16
N TYR A 328 -23.76 -3.31 8.18
CA TYR A 328 -24.77 -4.14 7.53
C TYR A 328 -26.18 -3.84 8.07
N GLU A 329 -26.30 -3.66 9.39
CA GLU A 329 -27.56 -3.32 10.07
C GLU A 329 -27.34 -2.28 11.17
N LYS A 330 -28.39 -1.60 11.58
CA LYS A 330 -28.35 -0.54 12.60
C LYS A 330 -27.76 -1.05 13.92
N GLY A 331 -26.77 -0.31 14.45
CA GLY A 331 -26.02 -0.67 15.65
C GLY A 331 -25.01 -1.78 15.43
N GLY A 332 -24.75 -2.18 14.17
CA GLY A 332 -23.68 -3.07 13.78
C GLY A 332 -22.31 -2.42 13.88
N ARG A 333 -21.26 -3.20 13.60
CA ARG A 333 -19.89 -2.71 13.51
C ARG A 333 -19.68 -1.99 12.16
N HIS A 334 -18.75 -1.06 12.13
CA HIS A 334 -18.35 -0.31 10.92
C HIS A 334 -16.99 -0.77 10.44
N ILE A 335 -16.95 -1.99 9.87
CA ILE A 335 -15.71 -2.70 9.55
C ILE A 335 -15.19 -2.31 8.17
N GLY A 336 -14.04 -1.66 8.15
CA GLY A 336 -13.26 -1.47 6.93
C GLY A 336 -12.05 -2.40 6.86
N VAL A 337 -11.53 -2.63 5.67
CA VAL A 337 -10.24 -3.29 5.50
C VAL A 337 -9.16 -2.44 6.14
N LEU A 338 -8.39 -3.04 7.05
CA LEU A 338 -7.21 -2.42 7.65
C LEU A 338 -6.03 -2.57 6.70
N GLY A 339 -5.57 -1.47 6.15
CA GLY A 339 -4.45 -1.41 5.23
C GLY A 339 -3.39 -0.39 5.64
N GLY A 340 -2.36 -0.24 4.81
CA GLY A 340 -1.28 0.70 5.02
C GLY A 340 -0.06 0.38 4.19
N ASP A 341 0.99 1.16 4.40
CA ASP A 341 2.27 1.03 3.74
C ASP A 341 3.36 0.61 4.72
N TRP A 342 4.18 -0.35 4.32
CA TRP A 342 5.33 -0.85 5.08
C TRP A 342 6.57 -0.84 4.20
N LEU A 343 7.72 -0.71 4.84
CA LEU A 343 9.01 -0.90 4.20
C LEU A 343 9.61 -2.23 4.66
N VAL A 344 9.97 -3.05 3.68
CA VAL A 344 10.57 -4.37 3.88
C VAL A 344 12.02 -4.33 3.43
N ILE A 345 12.92 -4.83 4.27
CA ILE A 345 14.35 -4.93 3.95
C ILE A 345 14.60 -6.22 3.18
N ASN A 346 15.35 -6.12 2.11
CA ASN A 346 15.73 -7.23 1.25
C ASN A 346 16.66 -8.21 1.99
N PRO A 347 16.33 -9.50 2.10
CA PRO A 347 17.16 -10.48 2.79
C PRO A 347 18.50 -10.77 2.08
N ASN A 348 18.62 -10.44 0.78
CA ASN A 348 19.87 -10.59 0.03
C ASN A 348 20.89 -9.48 0.36
N ALA A 349 20.48 -8.42 1.05
CA ALA A 349 21.37 -7.38 1.54
C ALA A 349 22.25 -7.93 2.68
N THR A 350 23.50 -7.49 2.74
CA THR A 350 24.41 -7.85 3.82
C THR A 350 23.91 -7.32 5.17
N PRO A 351 24.34 -7.87 6.32
CA PRO A 351 23.96 -7.34 7.62
C PRO A 351 24.26 -5.85 7.81
N ALA A 352 25.34 -5.34 7.23
CA ALA A 352 25.70 -3.93 7.25
C ALA A 352 24.72 -3.08 6.43
N GLU A 353 24.32 -3.53 5.24
CA GLU A 353 23.32 -2.89 4.40
C GLU A 353 21.93 -2.92 5.04
N GLN A 354 21.54 -4.04 5.65
CA GLN A 354 20.27 -4.15 6.39
C GLN A 354 20.21 -3.18 7.56
N LYS A 355 21.30 -3.06 8.33
CA LYS A 355 21.41 -2.10 9.43
C LYS A 355 21.33 -0.66 8.91
N ALA A 356 22.07 -0.32 7.85
CA ALA A 356 22.05 1.01 7.23
C ALA A 356 20.67 1.35 6.66
N ALA A 357 19.97 0.39 6.06
CA ALA A 357 18.61 0.54 5.59
C ALA A 357 17.64 0.80 6.75
N PHE A 358 17.74 0.03 7.84
CA PHE A 358 16.94 0.24 9.03
C PHE A 358 17.17 1.62 9.65
N ASP A 359 18.43 2.04 9.78
CA ASP A 359 18.81 3.36 10.27
C ASP A 359 18.26 4.48 9.37
N TYR A 360 18.32 4.30 8.04
CA TYR A 360 17.77 5.25 7.08
C TYR A 360 16.24 5.37 7.19
N ILE A 361 15.54 4.24 7.25
CA ILE A 361 14.08 4.22 7.35
C ILE A 361 13.62 4.95 8.61
N THR A 362 14.29 4.72 9.75
CA THR A 362 13.91 5.24 11.05
C THR A 362 14.60 6.56 11.43
N PHE A 363 15.44 7.11 10.55
CA PHE A 363 16.36 8.21 10.81
C PHE A 363 15.71 9.45 11.41
N ASP A 364 14.58 9.87 10.86
CA ASP A 364 13.91 11.10 11.25
C ASP A 364 12.91 10.90 12.39
N TYR A 365 12.41 9.69 12.57
CA TYR A 365 11.34 9.44 13.53
C TYR A 365 11.78 9.69 14.96
N PHE A 366 10.90 10.28 15.76
CA PHE A 366 11.12 10.64 17.18
C PHE A 366 12.21 11.70 17.39
N THR A 367 12.48 12.53 16.41
CA THR A 367 13.44 13.65 16.51
C THR A 367 12.71 15.00 16.46
N ASP A 368 13.35 16.04 16.99
CA ASP A 368 12.84 17.41 16.87
C ASP A 368 12.89 17.88 15.40
N ASP A 369 13.88 17.41 14.61
CA ASP A 369 14.00 17.70 13.17
C ASP A 369 12.77 17.23 12.39
N TYR A 370 12.20 16.07 12.77
CA TYR A 370 10.95 15.61 12.15
C TYR A 370 9.79 16.57 12.45
N LEU A 371 9.63 16.98 13.71
CA LEU A 371 8.56 17.92 14.10
C LEU A 371 8.70 19.24 13.36
N GLU A 372 9.92 19.78 13.28
CA GLU A 372 10.19 21.00 12.53
C GLU A 372 9.95 20.82 11.02
N SER A 373 10.29 19.67 10.45
CA SER A 373 10.04 19.36 9.03
C SER A 373 8.55 19.25 8.74
N LEU A 374 7.81 18.57 9.61
CA LEU A 374 6.35 18.47 9.53
C LEU A 374 5.69 19.85 9.59
N GLU A 375 6.11 20.68 10.54
CA GLU A 375 5.57 22.02 10.67
C GLU A 375 5.89 22.90 9.46
N ARG A 376 7.11 22.83 8.93
CA ARG A 376 7.50 23.52 7.70
C ARG A 376 6.68 23.07 6.47
N ASP A 377 6.40 21.77 6.33
CA ASP A 377 5.55 21.27 5.24
C ASP A 377 4.12 21.83 5.33
N ILE A 378 3.53 21.82 6.51
CA ILE A 378 2.20 22.38 6.76
C ILE A 378 2.17 23.87 6.39
N GLN A 379 3.18 24.64 6.83
CA GLN A 379 3.30 26.07 6.53
C GLN A 379 3.51 26.33 5.03
N ALA A 380 4.32 25.53 4.36
CA ALA A 380 4.56 25.66 2.91
C ALA A 380 3.26 25.41 2.13
N ARG A 381 2.50 24.37 2.49
CA ARG A 381 1.17 24.10 1.91
C ARG A 381 0.20 25.25 2.19
N GLN A 382 0.20 25.80 3.40
CA GLN A 382 -0.63 26.95 3.75
C GLN A 382 -0.31 28.17 2.88
N ALA A 383 0.96 28.46 2.64
CA ALA A 383 1.39 29.55 1.80
C ALA A 383 0.97 29.39 0.32
N GLU A 384 0.78 28.15 -0.13
CA GLU A 384 0.27 27.80 -1.46
C GLU A 384 -1.28 27.71 -1.51
N GLY A 385 -1.97 27.94 -0.39
CA GLY A 385 -3.43 27.76 -0.28
C GLY A 385 -3.86 26.28 -0.33
N LYS A 386 -2.97 25.38 0.05
CA LYS A 386 -3.18 23.93 0.07
C LYS A 386 -3.42 23.43 1.50
N TYR A 387 -4.07 22.29 1.59
CA TYR A 387 -4.32 21.59 2.84
C TYR A 387 -3.29 20.49 3.09
N PHE A 388 -2.98 20.26 4.34
CA PHE A 388 -2.28 19.07 4.81
C PHE A 388 -3.33 18.07 5.30
N VAL A 389 -3.30 16.85 4.76
CA VAL A 389 -4.18 15.76 5.20
C VAL A 389 -3.35 14.77 6.00
N PRO A 390 -3.57 14.67 7.33
CA PRO A 390 -2.85 13.71 8.16
C PRO A 390 -3.19 12.26 7.77
N PRO A 391 -2.27 11.30 7.96
CA PRO A 391 -2.62 9.89 7.89
C PRO A 391 -3.71 9.57 8.91
N GLN A 392 -4.66 8.71 8.54
CA GLN A 392 -5.73 8.29 9.44
C GLN A 392 -5.16 7.54 10.65
N PHE A 393 -4.19 6.65 10.43
CA PHE A 393 -3.36 6.03 11.45
C PHE A 393 -1.92 6.50 11.28
N ASN A 394 -1.50 7.38 12.19
CA ASN A 394 -0.15 7.90 12.19
C ASN A 394 0.85 6.81 12.61
N TYR A 395 2.09 6.94 12.17
CA TYR A 395 3.22 6.11 12.63
C TYR A 395 3.36 6.13 14.16
N PHE A 396 3.18 7.30 14.77
CA PHE A 396 3.31 7.49 16.22
C PHE A 396 2.03 7.08 16.95
N ASP A 397 2.17 6.34 18.05
CA ASP A 397 1.05 6.11 18.96
C ASP A 397 0.57 7.46 19.51
N SER A 398 -0.70 7.77 19.29
CA SER A 398 -1.33 9.02 19.77
C SER A 398 -1.28 9.19 21.29
N ASN A 399 -1.17 8.09 22.03
CA ASN A 399 -1.02 8.09 23.49
C ASN A 399 0.43 8.29 23.96
N SER A 400 1.41 8.20 23.06
CA SER A 400 2.82 8.47 23.38
C SER A 400 3.07 9.97 23.58
N GLU A 401 4.17 10.31 24.24
CA GLU A 401 4.56 11.72 24.38
C GLU A 401 4.80 12.37 23.02
N TYR A 402 5.47 11.63 22.11
CA TYR A 402 5.80 12.13 20.79
C TYR A 402 4.56 12.26 19.89
N GLY A 403 3.64 11.30 19.94
CA GLY A 403 2.37 11.38 19.21
C GLY A 403 1.54 12.60 19.61
N ARG A 404 1.55 12.98 20.92
CA ARG A 404 0.91 14.21 21.38
C ARG A 404 1.58 15.47 20.84
N LYS A 405 2.92 15.48 20.67
CA LYS A 405 3.63 16.61 20.05
C LYS A 405 3.23 16.77 18.57
N VAL A 406 3.12 15.65 17.82
CA VAL A 406 2.64 15.65 16.44
C VAL A 406 1.21 16.17 16.37
N GLN A 407 0.31 15.70 17.23
CA GLN A 407 -1.07 16.18 17.28
C GLN A 407 -1.17 17.68 17.60
N ALA A 408 -0.35 18.17 18.50
CA ALA A 408 -0.30 19.60 18.83
C ALA A 408 0.11 20.48 17.64
N ILE A 409 0.98 19.97 16.74
CA ILE A 409 1.29 20.65 15.48
C ILE A 409 0.07 20.66 14.58
N PHE A 410 -0.62 19.52 14.40
CA PHE A 410 -1.83 19.45 13.61
C PHE A 410 -2.92 20.42 14.10
N ASP A 411 -3.08 20.53 15.41
CA ASP A 411 -4.11 21.40 16.01
C ASP A 411 -3.83 22.89 15.85
N LYS A 412 -2.58 23.27 15.63
CA LYS A 412 -2.12 24.65 15.51
C LYS A 412 -2.52 25.30 14.18
N TYR A 413 -2.75 24.52 13.11
CA TYR A 413 -2.92 25.04 11.75
C TYR A 413 -4.31 24.79 11.19
N ASP A 414 -4.93 25.83 10.62
CA ASP A 414 -6.27 25.76 10.03
C ASP A 414 -6.29 25.03 8.67
N ASN A 415 -5.14 24.96 8.00
CA ASN A 415 -5.00 24.21 6.74
C ASN A 415 -4.72 22.72 6.94
N VAL A 416 -4.74 22.21 8.17
CA VAL A 416 -4.71 20.78 8.45
C VAL A 416 -6.14 20.26 8.48
N TYR A 417 -6.43 19.25 7.63
CA TYR A 417 -7.75 18.62 7.63
C TYR A 417 -8.03 17.96 8.99
N LYS A 418 -9.21 18.20 9.52
CA LYS A 418 -9.63 17.65 10.82
C LYS A 418 -10.66 16.55 10.59
N TYR A 419 -10.27 15.30 10.90
CA TYR A 419 -11.21 14.18 10.94
C TYR A 419 -12.26 14.43 12.02
N ASP A 420 -13.52 14.11 11.72
CA ASP A 420 -14.58 14.19 12.72
C ASP A 420 -14.35 13.14 13.81
N PRO A 421 -14.35 13.52 15.10
CA PRO A 421 -14.08 12.59 16.19
C PRO A 421 -15.12 11.47 16.31
N GLU A 422 -16.39 11.73 15.98
CA GLU A 422 -17.44 10.71 16.02
C GLU A 422 -17.27 9.69 14.90
N SER A 423 -16.98 10.16 13.67
CA SER A 423 -16.62 9.29 12.56
C SER A 423 -15.41 8.43 12.90
N THR A 424 -14.34 9.06 13.42
CA THR A 424 -13.09 8.35 13.78
C THR A 424 -13.33 7.29 14.86
N ARG A 425 -14.17 7.57 15.85
CA ARG A 425 -14.49 6.64 16.95
C ARG A 425 -15.18 5.38 16.47
N LEU A 426 -15.92 5.44 15.38
CA LEU A 426 -16.66 4.31 14.81
C LEU A 426 -15.83 3.47 13.82
N LEU A 427 -14.65 3.93 13.44
CA LEU A 427 -13.77 3.17 12.55
C LEU A 427 -13.35 1.85 13.21
N ASP A 428 -13.56 0.75 12.50
CA ASP A 428 -13.21 -0.58 12.93
C ASP A 428 -12.40 -1.28 11.82
N GLY A 429 -11.13 -1.51 12.08
CA GLY A 429 -10.21 -2.08 11.09
C GLY A 429 -10.10 -3.60 11.21
N LYS A 430 -10.42 -4.33 10.14
CA LYS A 430 -10.18 -5.77 10.05
C LYS A 430 -8.97 -6.02 9.14
N PRO A 431 -7.92 -6.72 9.64
CA PRO A 431 -6.79 -7.11 8.79
C PRO A 431 -7.25 -7.96 7.61
N GLU A 432 -6.53 -7.83 6.51
CA GLU A 432 -6.70 -8.68 5.33
C GLU A 432 -6.27 -10.12 5.62
N ALA A 433 -6.69 -11.04 4.74
CA ALA A 433 -6.33 -12.44 4.88
C ALA A 433 -4.84 -12.68 4.68
N GLN A 434 -4.30 -13.77 5.26
CA GLN A 434 -2.87 -14.03 5.29
C GLN A 434 -2.33 -14.67 3.99
N TYR A 435 -3.20 -15.41 3.26
CA TYR A 435 -2.77 -16.24 2.14
C TYR A 435 -3.45 -15.82 0.85
N HIS A 436 -2.67 -15.55 -0.19
CA HIS A 436 -3.13 -15.33 -1.57
C HIS A 436 -4.24 -14.27 -1.70
N THR A 437 -4.20 -13.22 -0.88
CA THR A 437 -5.25 -12.19 -0.87
C THR A 437 -5.30 -11.43 -2.18
N GLN A 438 -4.16 -11.15 -2.79
CA GLN A 438 -4.12 -10.47 -4.10
C GLN A 438 -4.72 -11.34 -5.21
N ASP A 439 -4.46 -12.65 -5.19
CA ASP A 439 -5.06 -13.61 -6.14
C ASP A 439 -6.59 -13.69 -5.94
N TYR A 440 -7.05 -13.73 -4.69
CA TYR A 440 -8.47 -13.65 -4.36
C TYR A 440 -9.09 -12.36 -4.89
N TYR A 441 -8.45 -11.20 -4.71
CA TYR A 441 -8.94 -9.93 -5.25
C TYR A 441 -9.07 -9.95 -6.76
N ALA A 442 -8.09 -10.51 -7.47
CA ALA A 442 -8.12 -10.67 -8.92
C ALA A 442 -9.30 -11.54 -9.38
N VAL A 443 -9.56 -12.66 -8.69
CA VAL A 443 -10.70 -13.54 -8.98
C VAL A 443 -12.02 -12.83 -8.71
N MET A 444 -12.15 -12.14 -7.57
CA MET A 444 -13.37 -11.39 -7.24
C MET A 444 -13.62 -10.23 -8.18
N THR A 445 -12.59 -9.60 -8.72
CA THR A 445 -12.75 -8.57 -9.76
C THR A 445 -13.54 -9.10 -10.96
N ASN A 446 -13.25 -10.32 -11.43
CA ASN A 446 -14.00 -10.92 -12.53
C ASN A 446 -15.49 -11.13 -12.17
N VAL A 447 -15.78 -11.54 -10.94
CA VAL A 447 -17.17 -11.67 -10.45
C VAL A 447 -17.88 -10.32 -10.45
N ILE A 448 -17.24 -9.29 -9.90
CA ILE A 448 -17.79 -7.92 -9.82
C ILE A 448 -18.06 -7.36 -11.21
N GLN A 449 -17.13 -7.53 -12.14
CA GLN A 449 -17.31 -7.10 -13.53
C GLN A 449 -18.53 -7.78 -14.17
N LYS A 450 -18.74 -9.04 -13.89
CA LYS A 450 -19.91 -9.77 -14.37
C LYS A 450 -21.21 -9.24 -13.74
N VAL A 451 -21.21 -8.99 -12.44
CA VAL A 451 -22.37 -8.38 -11.72
C VAL A 451 -22.73 -7.01 -12.30
N PHE A 452 -21.74 -6.21 -12.68
CA PHE A 452 -22.00 -4.89 -13.25
C PHE A 452 -22.36 -4.92 -14.73
N SER A 453 -22.02 -6.00 -15.47
CA SER A 453 -22.29 -6.14 -16.90
C SER A 453 -23.60 -6.87 -17.18
N GLU A 454 -24.03 -7.81 -16.33
CA GLU A 454 -25.15 -8.70 -16.56
C GLU A 454 -26.20 -8.56 -15.46
N LYS A 455 -27.39 -8.05 -15.81
CA LYS A 455 -28.45 -7.82 -14.83
C LYS A 455 -29.01 -9.12 -14.22
N ASP A 456 -29.15 -10.16 -15.02
CA ASP A 456 -29.77 -11.42 -14.62
C ASP A 456 -28.72 -12.49 -14.26
N VAL A 457 -27.54 -12.05 -13.78
CA VAL A 457 -26.47 -12.95 -13.35
C VAL A 457 -26.87 -13.74 -12.09
N ASP A 458 -26.55 -15.04 -12.07
CA ASP A 458 -26.72 -15.88 -10.90
C ASP A 458 -25.56 -15.62 -9.88
N LEU A 459 -25.79 -14.70 -8.95
CA LEU A 459 -24.80 -14.24 -7.97
C LEU A 459 -24.21 -15.38 -7.15
N LYS A 460 -25.05 -16.33 -6.73
CA LYS A 460 -24.57 -17.45 -5.90
C LYS A 460 -23.67 -18.38 -6.70
N LYS A 461 -24.05 -18.69 -7.94
CA LYS A 461 -23.26 -19.52 -8.84
C LYS A 461 -21.89 -18.91 -9.13
N GLU A 462 -21.84 -17.61 -9.41
CA GLU A 462 -20.57 -16.92 -9.70
C GLU A 462 -19.67 -16.89 -8.44
N LEU A 463 -20.24 -16.65 -7.28
CA LEU A 463 -19.50 -16.63 -6.02
C LEU A 463 -18.97 -18.03 -5.65
N ASP A 464 -19.76 -19.09 -5.86
CA ASP A 464 -19.32 -20.47 -5.64
C ASP A 464 -18.22 -20.88 -6.62
N ALA A 465 -18.33 -20.47 -7.88
CA ALA A 465 -17.30 -20.75 -8.87
C ALA A 465 -15.98 -20.04 -8.53
N ALA A 466 -16.06 -18.79 -8.06
CA ALA A 466 -14.89 -18.03 -7.62
C ALA A 466 -14.22 -18.69 -6.40
N ALA A 467 -15.01 -19.15 -5.41
CA ALA A 467 -14.46 -19.83 -4.23
C ALA A 467 -13.79 -21.16 -4.60
N ALA A 468 -14.40 -21.94 -5.50
CA ALA A 468 -13.83 -23.17 -6.00
C ALA A 468 -12.50 -22.93 -6.77
N LEU A 469 -12.44 -21.86 -7.55
CA LEU A 469 -11.22 -21.46 -8.28
C LEU A 469 -10.10 -21.08 -7.32
N VAL A 470 -10.39 -20.18 -6.35
CA VAL A 470 -9.40 -19.76 -5.35
C VAL A 470 -8.91 -20.95 -4.53
N GLN A 471 -9.81 -21.86 -4.15
CA GLN A 471 -9.45 -23.07 -3.43
C GLN A 471 -8.48 -23.94 -4.23
N ALA A 472 -8.83 -24.29 -5.46
CA ALA A 472 -8.06 -25.24 -6.27
C ALA A 472 -6.73 -24.65 -6.78
N ASP A 473 -6.74 -23.37 -7.20
CA ASP A 473 -5.59 -22.77 -7.84
C ASP A 473 -4.56 -22.18 -6.85
N TYR A 474 -5.01 -21.87 -5.62
CA TYR A 474 -4.15 -21.22 -4.63
C TYR A 474 -4.12 -21.95 -3.28
N PHE A 475 -5.25 -22.14 -2.60
CA PHE A 475 -5.26 -22.60 -1.21
C PHE A 475 -4.89 -24.06 -1.04
N ASP A 476 -5.30 -24.95 -1.97
CA ASP A 476 -4.92 -26.37 -1.95
C ASP A 476 -3.41 -26.61 -2.16
N LYS A 477 -2.67 -25.58 -2.61
CA LYS A 477 -1.21 -25.65 -2.83
C LYS A 477 -0.41 -25.18 -1.61
N ILE A 478 -1.08 -24.62 -0.58
CA ILE A 478 -0.43 -24.16 0.64
C ILE A 478 -0.12 -25.38 1.52
N VAL A 479 1.12 -25.46 1.93
CA VAL A 479 1.60 -26.45 2.93
C VAL A 479 1.83 -25.68 4.22
N LEU A 480 0.97 -25.89 5.21
CA LEU A 480 1.16 -25.32 6.55
C LEU A 480 2.01 -26.33 7.36
N GLU A 481 3.12 -25.85 7.92
CA GLU A 481 3.99 -26.64 8.82
C GLU A 481 3.42 -26.75 10.24
#